data_945795e2f0bbcd621e7a7c334f391166
#
_entry.id   945795e2f0bbcd621e7a7c334f391166
#
_cell.length_a   1.000
_cell.length_b   1.000
_cell.length_c   1.000
_cell.angle_alpha   90.00
_cell.angle_beta   90.00
_cell.angle_gamma   90.00
#
_symmetry.space_group_name_H-M   'P 1'
#
loop_
_entity.id
_entity.type
_entity.pdbx_description
1 polymer ?
#
loop_
_entity_poly.entity_id
_entity_poly.type
_entity_poly.pdbx_seq_one_letter_code
_entity_poly.pdbx_strand_id
1 'polypeptide(L)'
;MKIILFGATGMVGQGVLRECLLDAGIESVLAVGRSPTGQRHPKLREILHDNFMDYSAIESRLAGYDACFFCLGVSSVGMNEERYRHLTYDITLAAATTLARLNPQMVFVYVTGQGTDSSEKGRLMWARVKGKTENDLLKLPFKAAYMLRPAAIQPLHGIRSKTAWVQAIYVAAGPLLSLLHRVAPKYMTTTEQAAP
;
A
#
# COMPACT_ATOMS: atom_id res chain seq x y z
N MET A 1 15.55 2.36 11.16
CA MET A 1 14.61 3.19 10.39
C MET A 1 13.25 3.23 11.08
N LYS A 2 12.53 4.36 10.97
CA LYS A 2 11.14 4.54 11.43
C LYS A 2 10.20 4.58 10.24
N ILE A 3 9.18 3.75 10.26
CA ILE A 3 8.29 3.51 9.12
C ILE A 3 6.88 3.97 9.43
N ILE A 4 6.21 4.63 8.47
CA ILE A 4 4.75 4.80 8.47
C ILE A 4 4.16 3.77 7.51
N LEU A 5 3.11 3.06 7.92
CA LEU A 5 2.40 2.09 7.11
C LEU A 5 0.91 2.42 7.04
N PHE A 6 0.43 2.74 5.86
CA PHE A 6 -1.00 2.82 5.57
C PHE A 6 -1.51 1.51 5.00
N GLY A 7 -2.72 1.11 5.41
CA GLY A 7 -3.33 -0.12 4.92
C GLY A 7 -2.79 -1.41 5.55
N ALA A 8 -2.22 -1.36 6.75
CA ALA A 8 -1.67 -2.49 7.51
C ALA A 8 -2.63 -3.67 7.69
N THR A 9 -3.93 -3.46 7.58
CA THR A 9 -4.96 -4.51 7.69
C THR A 9 -5.35 -5.13 6.34
N GLY A 10 -4.85 -4.59 5.23
CA GLY A 10 -5.01 -5.17 3.89
C GLY A 10 -4.02 -6.31 3.64
N MET A 11 -4.25 -7.11 2.58
CA MET A 11 -3.41 -8.26 2.26
C MET A 11 -1.92 -7.90 2.09
N VAL A 12 -1.64 -6.88 1.29
CA VAL A 12 -0.26 -6.41 1.06
C VAL A 12 0.31 -5.78 2.34
N GLY A 13 -0.47 -4.90 2.99
CA GLY A 13 -0.02 -4.22 4.20
C GLY A 13 0.26 -5.16 5.37
N GLN A 14 -0.45 -6.29 5.49
CA GLN A 14 -0.13 -7.32 6.49
C GLN A 14 1.24 -7.96 6.21
N GLY A 15 1.56 -8.22 4.93
CA GLY A 15 2.88 -8.72 4.54
C GLY A 15 3.98 -7.71 4.86
N VAL A 16 3.82 -6.47 4.42
CA VAL A 16 4.77 -5.38 4.72
C VAL A 16 4.95 -5.20 6.23
N LEU A 17 3.86 -5.19 7.00
CA LEU A 17 3.95 -5.08 8.46
C LEU A 17 4.77 -6.21 9.06
N ARG A 18 4.51 -7.46 8.66
CA ARG A 18 5.24 -8.64 9.14
C ARG A 18 6.73 -8.48 8.90
N GLU A 19 7.14 -8.19 7.66
CA GLU A 19 8.56 -8.04 7.31
C GLU A 19 9.21 -6.88 8.07
N CYS A 20 8.54 -5.73 8.17
CA CYS A 20 9.04 -4.60 8.96
C CYS A 20 9.23 -4.93 10.45
N LEU A 21 8.37 -5.75 11.04
CA LEU A 21 8.50 -6.15 12.45
C LEU A 21 9.66 -7.13 12.67
N LEU A 22 9.97 -7.96 11.68
CA LEU A 22 11.06 -8.94 11.73
C LEU A 22 12.44 -8.33 11.43
N ASP A 23 12.50 -7.27 10.62
CA ASP A 23 13.76 -6.64 10.21
C ASP A 23 14.41 -5.90 11.38
N ALA A 24 15.66 -6.27 11.71
CA ALA A 24 16.44 -5.65 12.78
C ALA A 24 16.78 -4.17 12.48
N GLY A 25 16.86 -3.76 11.24
CA GLY A 25 17.13 -2.39 10.81
C GLY A 25 15.95 -1.44 11.04
N ILE A 26 14.73 -1.97 11.26
CA ILE A 26 13.54 -1.18 11.55
C ILE A 26 13.37 -1.04 13.06
N GLU A 27 13.38 0.21 13.51
CA GLU A 27 13.23 0.61 14.92
C GLU A 27 11.76 0.61 15.34
N SER A 28 10.89 1.20 14.49
CA SER A 28 9.47 1.33 14.78
C SER A 28 8.62 1.41 13.52
N VAL A 29 7.39 0.93 13.63
CA VAL A 29 6.34 1.01 12.60
C VAL A 29 5.12 1.70 13.20
N LEU A 30 4.68 2.78 12.56
CA LEU A 30 3.42 3.44 12.85
C LEU A 30 2.37 2.99 11.81
N ALA A 31 1.43 2.18 12.21
CA ALA A 31 0.29 1.82 11.38
C ALA A 31 -0.81 2.88 11.50
N VAL A 32 -1.20 3.50 10.38
CA VAL A 32 -2.30 4.48 10.32
C VAL A 32 -3.46 3.85 9.56
N GLY A 33 -4.63 3.78 10.20
CA GLY A 33 -5.78 3.11 9.62
C GLY A 33 -7.08 3.28 10.40
N ARG A 34 -8.20 2.87 9.81
CA ARG A 34 -9.55 2.95 10.42
C ARG A 34 -9.82 1.90 11.48
N SER A 35 -9.02 0.85 11.51
CA SER A 35 -9.19 -0.28 12.45
C SER A 35 -7.83 -0.77 12.91
N PRO A 36 -7.72 -1.29 14.13
CA PRO A 36 -6.48 -1.85 14.63
C PRO A 36 -6.04 -3.06 13.79
N THR A 37 -4.74 -3.30 13.77
CA THR A 37 -4.16 -4.48 13.09
C THR A 37 -4.48 -5.79 13.82
N GLY A 38 -4.79 -5.70 15.11
CA GLY A 38 -4.94 -6.85 16.00
C GLY A 38 -3.62 -7.49 16.43
N GLN A 39 -2.49 -6.90 16.01
CA GLN A 39 -1.16 -7.39 16.39
C GLN A 39 -0.59 -6.60 17.58
N ARG A 40 0.26 -7.26 18.37
CA ARG A 40 1.02 -6.63 19.45
C ARG A 40 2.50 -6.91 19.24
N HIS A 41 3.28 -5.85 19.09
CA HIS A 41 4.74 -5.95 18.93
C HIS A 41 5.42 -4.72 19.53
N PRO A 42 6.61 -4.82 20.16
CA PRO A 42 7.31 -3.67 20.75
C PRO A 42 7.59 -2.53 19.77
N LYS A 43 7.86 -2.84 18.51
CA LYS A 43 8.09 -1.86 17.44
C LYS A 43 6.79 -1.24 16.87
N LEU A 44 5.62 -1.85 17.09
CA LEU A 44 4.35 -1.41 16.50
C LEU A 44 3.69 -0.34 17.36
N ARG A 45 3.30 0.74 16.70
CA ARG A 45 2.40 1.78 17.20
C ARG A 45 1.25 1.94 16.21
N GLU A 46 0.08 2.33 16.71
CA GLU A 46 -1.11 2.47 15.89
C GLU A 46 -1.79 3.82 16.11
N ILE A 47 -2.28 4.39 15.02
CA ILE A 47 -3.19 5.54 15.04
C ILE A 47 -4.47 5.11 14.32
N LEU A 48 -5.60 5.17 15.03
CA LEU A 48 -6.91 5.04 14.42
C LEU A 48 -7.31 6.41 13.87
N HIS A 49 -7.49 6.46 12.55
CA HIS A 49 -7.81 7.67 11.81
C HIS A 49 -8.71 7.30 10.64
N ASP A 50 -9.84 7.96 10.53
CA ASP A 50 -10.90 7.65 9.54
C ASP A 50 -11.02 8.70 8.43
N ASN A 51 -10.63 9.96 8.72
CA ASN A 51 -10.64 11.04 7.72
C ASN A 51 -9.30 11.13 6.97
N PHE A 52 -9.13 10.29 5.96
CA PHE A 52 -7.91 10.28 5.14
C PHE A 52 -7.74 11.51 4.22
N MET A 53 -8.65 12.47 4.26
CA MET A 53 -8.51 13.74 3.55
C MET A 53 -7.91 14.85 4.43
N ASP A 54 -7.92 14.67 5.75
CA ASP A 54 -7.40 15.65 6.70
C ASP A 54 -6.60 14.96 7.81
N TYR A 55 -5.33 15.29 7.90
CA TYR A 55 -4.38 14.75 8.89
C TYR A 55 -4.07 15.73 10.04
N SER A 56 -4.70 16.90 10.10
CA SER A 56 -4.40 17.97 11.08
C SER A 56 -4.41 17.48 12.52
N ALA A 57 -5.38 16.63 12.88
CA ALA A 57 -5.54 16.10 14.23
C ALA A 57 -4.42 15.15 14.68
N ILE A 58 -3.66 14.58 13.74
CA ILE A 58 -2.59 13.62 14.02
C ILE A 58 -1.23 14.03 13.45
N GLU A 59 -1.14 15.21 12.85
CA GLU A 59 0.03 15.71 12.11
C GLU A 59 1.32 15.63 12.94
N SER A 60 1.28 16.04 14.20
CA SER A 60 2.43 16.02 15.10
C SER A 60 3.00 14.61 15.32
N ARG A 61 2.17 13.58 15.11
CA ARG A 61 2.55 12.17 15.25
C ARG A 61 3.08 11.55 13.97
N LEU A 62 3.02 12.28 12.84
CA LEU A 62 3.46 11.82 11.51
C LEU A 62 4.85 12.34 11.13
N ALA A 63 5.48 13.16 11.97
CA ALA A 63 6.82 13.70 11.73
C ALA A 63 7.94 12.79 12.26
N GLY A 64 9.12 12.85 11.62
CA GLY A 64 10.33 12.13 12.06
C GLY A 64 10.39 10.69 11.60
N TYR A 65 9.81 10.36 10.44
CA TYR A 65 9.85 9.03 9.82
C TYR A 65 10.72 9.01 8.57
N ASP A 66 11.40 7.89 8.35
CA ASP A 66 12.35 7.69 7.26
C ASP A 66 11.69 7.19 5.98
N ALA A 67 10.64 6.38 6.12
CA ALA A 67 9.91 5.84 4.96
C ALA A 67 8.40 5.70 5.24
N CYS A 68 7.62 5.73 4.15
CA CYS A 68 6.19 5.42 4.16
C CYS A 68 5.89 4.31 3.15
N PHE A 69 5.20 3.25 3.60
CA PHE A 69 4.56 2.27 2.74
C PHE A 69 3.07 2.56 2.65
N PHE A 70 2.63 3.01 1.49
CA PHE A 70 1.23 3.30 1.23
C PHE A 70 0.57 2.11 0.51
N CYS A 71 -0.02 1.22 1.31
CA CYS A 71 -0.67 -0.01 0.87
C CYS A 71 -2.21 0.08 0.86
N LEU A 72 -2.77 1.29 1.02
CA LEU A 72 -4.22 1.47 0.86
C LEU A 72 -4.59 1.29 -0.62
N GLY A 73 -5.63 0.52 -0.85
CA GLY A 73 -6.18 0.30 -2.17
C GLY A 73 -7.53 -0.37 -2.11
N VAL A 74 -8.35 -0.09 -3.11
CA VAL A 74 -9.68 -0.67 -3.28
C VAL A 74 -9.79 -1.27 -4.69
N SER A 75 -10.69 -2.26 -4.85
CA SER A 75 -11.07 -2.76 -6.17
C SER A 75 -11.91 -1.71 -6.90
N SER A 76 -11.67 -1.52 -8.19
CA SER A 76 -12.49 -0.65 -9.04
C SER A 76 -13.81 -1.30 -9.47
N VAL A 77 -14.01 -2.58 -9.19
CA VAL A 77 -15.21 -3.33 -9.60
C VAL A 77 -16.45 -2.72 -8.98
N GLY A 78 -17.41 -2.37 -9.82
CA GLY A 78 -18.67 -1.75 -9.43
C GLY A 78 -18.57 -0.27 -9.02
N MET A 79 -17.44 0.39 -9.30
CA MET A 79 -17.26 1.82 -9.04
C MET A 79 -17.26 2.64 -10.34
N ASN A 80 -17.82 3.85 -10.27
CA ASN A 80 -17.58 4.87 -11.29
C ASN A 80 -16.21 5.51 -11.07
N GLU A 81 -15.73 6.28 -12.06
CA GLU A 81 -14.40 6.88 -12.04
C GLU A 81 -14.22 7.90 -10.91
N GLU A 82 -15.24 8.72 -10.64
CA GLU A 82 -15.22 9.73 -9.60
C GLU A 82 -14.97 9.11 -8.20
N ARG A 83 -15.76 8.10 -7.85
CA ARG A 83 -15.63 7.39 -6.57
C ARG A 83 -14.30 6.66 -6.47
N TYR A 84 -13.86 6.01 -7.54
CA TYR A 84 -12.59 5.30 -7.55
C TYR A 84 -11.42 6.28 -7.44
N ARG A 85 -11.49 7.42 -8.12
CA ARG A 85 -10.52 8.51 -8.03
C ARG A 85 -10.42 9.03 -6.61
N HIS A 86 -11.55 9.34 -5.97
CA HIS A 86 -11.57 9.80 -4.59
C HIS A 86 -10.84 8.82 -3.65
N LEU A 87 -11.18 7.52 -3.72
CA LEU A 87 -10.62 6.49 -2.84
C LEU A 87 -9.17 6.08 -3.19
N THR A 88 -8.67 6.43 -4.36
CA THR A 88 -7.34 6.03 -4.84
C THR A 88 -6.41 7.22 -4.97
N TYR A 89 -6.82 8.26 -5.69
CA TYR A 89 -5.99 9.43 -5.96
C TYR A 89 -6.06 10.44 -4.82
N ASP A 90 -7.26 10.96 -4.48
CA ASP A 90 -7.38 12.10 -3.56
C ASP A 90 -6.84 11.74 -2.16
N ILE A 91 -7.24 10.57 -1.62
CA ILE A 91 -6.75 10.06 -0.33
C ILE A 91 -5.23 9.87 -0.33
N THR A 92 -4.67 9.31 -1.40
CA THR A 92 -3.22 9.08 -1.49
C THR A 92 -2.45 10.39 -1.54
N LEU A 93 -2.92 11.35 -2.35
CA LEU A 93 -2.26 12.65 -2.47
C LEU A 93 -2.38 13.48 -1.17
N ALA A 94 -3.50 13.42 -0.46
CA ALA A 94 -3.66 14.09 0.83
C ALA A 94 -2.62 13.59 1.85
N ALA A 95 -2.47 12.26 1.97
CA ALA A 95 -1.45 11.65 2.82
C ALA A 95 -0.03 12.04 2.38
N ALA A 96 0.27 11.84 1.10
CA ALA A 96 1.61 12.05 0.54
C ALA A 96 2.04 13.53 0.65
N THR A 97 1.15 14.49 0.38
CA THR A 97 1.44 15.92 0.51
C THR A 97 1.76 16.29 1.96
N THR A 98 0.96 15.78 2.91
CA THR A 98 1.21 15.99 4.34
C THR A 98 2.56 15.41 4.75
N LEU A 99 2.85 14.17 4.36
CA LEU A 99 4.10 13.50 4.73
C LEU A 99 5.34 14.13 4.08
N ALA A 100 5.25 14.58 2.83
CA ALA A 100 6.36 15.26 2.14
C ALA A 100 6.74 16.57 2.84
N ARG A 101 5.74 17.32 3.34
CA ARG A 101 5.96 18.54 4.11
C ARG A 101 6.61 18.28 5.46
N LEU A 102 6.17 17.21 6.15
CA LEU A 102 6.66 16.87 7.50
C LEU A 102 8.00 16.16 7.50
N ASN A 103 8.30 15.40 6.43
CA ASN A 103 9.45 14.52 6.35
C ASN A 103 10.13 14.65 4.96
N PRO A 104 10.85 15.74 4.67
CA PRO A 104 11.43 15.98 3.33
C PRO A 104 12.51 14.96 2.93
N GLN A 105 13.07 14.22 3.88
CA GLN A 105 14.03 13.14 3.63
C GLN A 105 13.39 11.75 3.56
N MET A 106 12.05 11.67 3.58
CA MET A 106 11.32 10.41 3.52
C MET A 106 11.42 9.75 2.15
N VAL A 107 11.48 8.43 2.16
CA VAL A 107 11.22 7.59 0.99
C VAL A 107 9.74 7.21 0.98
N PHE A 108 9.02 7.47 -0.11
CA PHE A 108 7.61 7.12 -0.24
C PHE A 108 7.42 5.94 -1.21
N VAL A 109 6.83 4.86 -0.73
CA VAL A 109 6.56 3.65 -1.52
C VAL A 109 5.05 3.49 -1.69
N TYR A 110 4.57 3.59 -2.93
CA TYR A 110 3.16 3.42 -3.28
C TYR A 110 2.92 2.07 -3.93
N VAL A 111 2.01 1.27 -3.37
CA VAL A 111 1.61 0.00 -3.96
C VAL A 111 0.46 0.23 -4.94
N THR A 112 0.76 0.10 -6.21
CA THR A 112 -0.15 0.31 -7.33
C THR A 112 -0.56 -1.03 -7.98
N GLY A 113 -0.27 -1.28 -9.24
CA GLY A 113 -0.58 -2.56 -9.88
C GLY A 113 -0.07 -2.64 -11.31
N GLN A 114 0.18 -3.86 -11.76
CA GLN A 114 0.53 -4.09 -13.15
C GLN A 114 -0.61 -3.63 -14.08
N GLY A 115 -0.28 -3.01 -15.20
CA GLY A 115 -1.25 -2.44 -16.13
C GLY A 115 -1.67 -1.01 -15.79
N THR A 116 -1.05 -0.37 -14.77
CA THR A 116 -1.19 1.07 -14.52
C THR A 116 -0.76 1.87 -15.74
N ASP A 117 -1.58 2.83 -16.16
CA ASP A 117 -1.38 3.63 -17.38
C ASP A 117 -0.81 5.01 -17.05
N SER A 118 0.51 5.15 -17.14
CA SER A 118 1.19 6.43 -16.92
C SER A 118 0.88 7.50 -17.98
N SER A 119 0.28 7.12 -19.12
CA SER A 119 -0.17 8.10 -20.13
C SER A 119 -1.46 8.82 -19.72
N GLU A 120 -2.21 8.27 -18.76
CA GLU A 120 -3.52 8.74 -18.29
C GLU A 120 -4.62 8.76 -19.37
N LYS A 121 -4.38 8.11 -20.54
CA LYS A 121 -5.26 8.17 -21.73
C LYS A 121 -5.87 6.82 -22.12
N GLY A 122 -5.49 5.75 -21.46
CA GLY A 122 -5.95 4.39 -21.76
C GLY A 122 -7.43 4.18 -21.49
N ARG A 123 -7.99 3.09 -22.00
CA ARG A 123 -9.44 2.79 -21.92
C ARG A 123 -9.87 2.38 -20.50
N LEU A 124 -8.97 1.76 -19.72
CA LEU A 124 -9.30 1.25 -18.40
C LEU A 124 -9.24 2.38 -17.36
N MET A 125 -10.39 2.72 -16.80
CA MET A 125 -10.55 3.78 -15.80
C MET A 125 -9.58 3.65 -14.63
N TRP A 126 -9.50 2.47 -14.01
CA TRP A 126 -8.64 2.23 -12.87
C TRP A 126 -7.15 2.43 -13.19
N ALA A 127 -6.75 2.07 -14.41
CA ALA A 127 -5.36 2.21 -14.85
C ALA A 127 -4.97 3.68 -15.02
N ARG A 128 -5.89 4.51 -15.59
CA ARG A 128 -5.68 5.96 -15.71
C ARG A 128 -5.57 6.63 -14.35
N VAL A 129 -6.50 6.33 -13.43
CA VAL A 129 -6.51 6.92 -12.08
C VAL A 129 -5.23 6.57 -11.34
N LYS A 130 -4.79 5.31 -11.40
CA LYS A 130 -3.52 4.90 -10.78
C LYS A 130 -2.31 5.56 -11.46
N GLY A 131 -2.31 5.68 -12.79
CA GLY A 131 -1.25 6.37 -13.53
C GLY A 131 -1.12 7.83 -13.12
N LYS A 132 -2.26 8.54 -13.01
CA LYS A 132 -2.29 9.91 -12.50
C LYS A 132 -1.76 9.99 -11.07
N THR A 133 -2.14 9.05 -10.21
CA THR A 133 -1.66 9.00 -8.82
C THR A 133 -0.14 8.88 -8.79
N GLU A 134 0.43 7.95 -9.55
CA GLU A 134 1.89 7.76 -9.64
C GLU A 134 2.60 9.01 -10.18
N ASN A 135 2.09 9.57 -11.27
CA ASN A 135 2.67 10.75 -11.90
C ASN A 135 2.73 11.96 -10.95
N ASP A 136 1.67 12.16 -10.14
CA ASP A 136 1.64 13.27 -9.21
C ASP A 136 2.43 13.00 -7.93
N LEU A 137 2.51 11.74 -7.46
CA LEU A 137 3.41 11.36 -6.37
C LEU A 137 4.89 11.60 -6.70
N LEU A 138 5.30 11.33 -7.95
CA LEU A 138 6.67 11.55 -8.41
C LEU A 138 7.07 13.03 -8.46
N LYS A 139 6.12 13.96 -8.41
CA LYS A 139 6.37 15.41 -8.37
C LYS A 139 6.53 15.95 -6.94
N LEU A 140 6.15 15.17 -5.92
CA LEU A 140 6.24 15.61 -4.54
C LEU A 140 7.70 15.61 -4.06
N PRO A 141 8.07 16.54 -3.17
CA PRO A 141 9.45 16.74 -2.71
C PRO A 141 9.89 15.70 -1.67
N PHE A 142 9.72 14.43 -1.97
CA PHE A 142 10.32 13.33 -1.22
C PHE A 142 11.79 13.15 -1.60
N LYS A 143 12.60 12.56 -0.72
CA LYS A 143 13.94 12.09 -1.07
C LYS A 143 13.91 11.12 -2.26
N ALA A 144 12.94 10.21 -2.26
CA ALA A 144 12.62 9.31 -3.37
C ALA A 144 11.17 8.84 -3.28
N ALA A 145 10.57 8.54 -4.44
CA ALA A 145 9.25 7.92 -4.51
C ALA A 145 9.31 6.69 -5.43
N TYR A 146 8.82 5.55 -4.93
CA TYR A 146 8.82 4.28 -5.66
C TYR A 146 7.39 3.79 -5.89
N MET A 147 7.10 3.38 -7.13
CA MET A 147 5.81 2.87 -7.57
C MET A 147 5.89 1.36 -7.75
N LEU A 148 5.45 0.59 -6.76
CA LEU A 148 5.43 -0.87 -6.85
C LEU A 148 4.21 -1.32 -7.64
N ARG A 149 4.42 -1.96 -8.79
CA ARG A 149 3.38 -2.48 -9.69
C ARG A 149 3.33 -4.01 -9.66
N PRO A 150 2.86 -4.63 -8.57
CA PRO A 150 2.76 -6.08 -8.52
C PRO A 150 1.74 -6.58 -9.56
N ALA A 151 2.01 -7.75 -10.14
CA ALA A 151 1.08 -8.44 -11.02
C ALA A 151 0.04 -9.23 -10.19
N ALA A 152 0.42 -10.38 -9.71
CA ALA A 152 -0.36 -11.16 -8.75
C ALA A 152 0.48 -11.35 -7.49
N ILE A 153 -0.11 -11.09 -6.34
CA ILE A 153 0.56 -11.24 -5.05
C ILE A 153 0.03 -12.52 -4.42
N GLN A 154 0.90 -13.51 -4.23
CA GLN A 154 0.54 -14.71 -3.48
C GLN A 154 0.60 -14.40 -1.97
N PRO A 155 -0.54 -14.48 -1.24
CA PRO A 155 -0.51 -14.32 0.21
C PRO A 155 0.15 -15.55 0.85
N LEU A 156 1.16 -15.30 1.68
CA LEU A 156 1.84 -16.31 2.49
C LEU A 156 1.48 -16.13 3.98
N HIS A 157 1.86 -17.11 4.82
CA HIS A 157 1.73 -17.04 6.28
C HIS A 157 0.30 -16.79 6.80
N GLY A 158 -0.72 -17.32 6.12
CA GLY A 158 -2.12 -17.18 6.55
C GLY A 158 -2.73 -15.80 6.34
N ILE A 159 -2.03 -14.90 5.62
CA ILE A 159 -2.55 -13.58 5.24
C ILE A 159 -3.80 -13.76 4.37
N ARG A 160 -4.88 -13.02 4.70
CA ARG A 160 -6.17 -13.11 4.01
C ARG A 160 -6.60 -11.79 3.44
N SER A 161 -7.25 -11.84 2.27
CA SER A 161 -7.93 -10.67 1.72
C SER A 161 -9.21 -10.38 2.52
N LYS A 162 -9.46 -9.11 2.86
CA LYS A 162 -10.74 -8.69 3.46
C LYS A 162 -11.91 -8.74 2.47
N THR A 163 -11.64 -8.80 1.18
CA THR A 163 -12.66 -8.87 0.12
C THR A 163 -12.99 -10.34 -0.13
N ALA A 164 -14.18 -10.79 0.28
CA ALA A 164 -14.57 -12.20 0.29
C ALA A 164 -14.42 -12.90 -1.08
N TRP A 165 -14.83 -12.25 -2.19
CA TRP A 165 -14.68 -12.84 -3.52
C TRP A 165 -13.21 -12.94 -3.96
N VAL A 166 -12.36 -11.97 -3.58
CA VAL A 166 -10.92 -12.03 -3.82
C VAL A 166 -10.30 -13.19 -3.03
N GLN A 167 -10.69 -13.34 -1.76
CA GLN A 167 -10.26 -14.46 -0.94
C GLN A 167 -10.68 -15.81 -1.54
N ALA A 168 -11.91 -15.92 -2.04
CA ALA A 168 -12.41 -17.13 -2.70
C ALA A 168 -11.57 -17.48 -3.96
N ILE A 169 -11.19 -16.49 -4.77
CA ILE A 169 -10.32 -16.69 -5.93
C ILE A 169 -8.94 -17.20 -5.47
N TYR A 170 -8.35 -16.60 -4.43
CA TYR A 170 -7.04 -17.05 -3.92
C TYR A 170 -7.10 -18.48 -3.35
N VAL A 171 -8.18 -18.85 -2.69
CA VAL A 171 -8.37 -20.22 -2.16
C VAL A 171 -8.53 -21.22 -3.33
N ALA A 172 -9.37 -20.89 -4.31
CA ALA A 172 -9.61 -21.76 -5.46
C ALA A 172 -8.40 -21.88 -6.40
N ALA A 173 -7.68 -20.78 -6.61
CA ALA A 173 -6.51 -20.72 -7.48
C ALA A 173 -5.19 -21.07 -6.75
N GLY A 174 -5.19 -21.27 -5.45
CA GLY A 174 -3.99 -21.49 -4.64
C GLY A 174 -3.05 -22.57 -5.19
N PRO A 175 -3.53 -23.79 -5.52
CA PRO A 175 -2.70 -24.83 -6.12
C PRO A 175 -2.09 -24.42 -7.47
N LEU A 176 -2.87 -23.74 -8.31
CA LEU A 176 -2.43 -23.25 -9.61
C LEU A 176 -1.42 -22.10 -9.48
N LEU A 177 -1.62 -21.19 -8.54
CA LEU A 177 -0.71 -20.10 -8.24
C LEU A 177 0.64 -20.63 -7.74
N SER A 178 0.63 -21.64 -6.88
CA SER A 178 1.86 -22.30 -6.41
C SER A 178 2.64 -22.97 -7.55
N LEU A 179 1.93 -23.56 -8.51
CA LEU A 179 2.55 -24.15 -9.70
C LEU A 179 3.11 -23.06 -10.62
N LEU A 180 2.35 -21.99 -10.87
CA LEU A 180 2.79 -20.85 -11.69
C LEU A 180 4.02 -20.15 -11.08
N HIS A 181 4.09 -20.03 -9.76
CA HIS A 181 5.27 -19.46 -9.09
C HIS A 181 6.54 -20.29 -9.37
N ARG A 182 6.42 -21.62 -9.48
CA ARG A 182 7.54 -22.51 -9.83
C ARG A 182 7.95 -22.42 -11.30
N VAL A 183 6.97 -22.23 -12.20
CA VAL A 183 7.20 -22.29 -13.67
C VAL A 183 7.49 -20.91 -14.26
N ALA A 184 6.92 -19.86 -13.70
CA ALA A 184 7.03 -18.49 -14.22
C ALA A 184 7.22 -17.44 -13.10
N PRO A 185 8.31 -17.50 -12.32
CA PRO A 185 8.54 -16.62 -11.15
C PRO A 185 8.58 -15.13 -11.50
N LYS A 186 8.90 -14.79 -12.75
CA LYS A 186 8.95 -13.38 -13.23
C LYS A 186 7.59 -12.66 -13.20
N TYR A 187 6.48 -13.38 -13.16
CA TYR A 187 5.12 -12.82 -13.21
C TYR A 187 4.40 -12.88 -11.86
N MET A 188 5.06 -13.39 -10.83
CA MET A 188 4.46 -13.56 -9.51
C MET A 188 5.35 -12.94 -8.42
N THR A 189 4.72 -12.23 -7.51
CA THR A 189 5.37 -11.65 -6.33
C THR A 189 4.70 -12.22 -5.09
N THR A 190 5.49 -12.60 -4.09
CA THR A 190 4.95 -12.99 -2.77
C THR A 190 4.79 -11.78 -1.87
N THR A 191 4.01 -11.92 -0.79
CA THR A 191 3.90 -10.87 0.23
C THR A 191 5.23 -10.55 0.92
N GLU A 192 6.18 -11.50 0.92
CA GLU A 192 7.56 -11.28 1.42
C GLU A 192 8.39 -10.44 0.43
N GLN A 193 8.28 -10.70 -0.86
CA GLN A 193 9.02 -9.97 -1.89
C GLN A 193 8.46 -8.56 -2.16
N ALA A 194 7.26 -8.27 -1.69
CA ALA A 194 6.66 -6.94 -1.80
C ALA A 194 7.11 -5.99 -0.67
N ALA A 195 7.81 -6.51 0.34
CA ALA A 195 8.46 -5.75 1.40
C ALA A 195 9.95 -5.52 1.06
N PRO A 196 10.56 -4.46 1.60
CA PRO A 196 11.97 -4.16 1.36
C PRO A 196 12.90 -5.18 1.98
#